data_ff7de6bba3fb583aaaeaafc118379532
#
_entry.id   ff7de6bba3fb583aaaeaafc118379532
#
_cell.length_a   1.000
_cell.length_b   1.000
_cell.length_c   1.000
_cell.angle_alpha   90.00
_cell.angle_beta   90.00
_cell.angle_gamma   90.00
#
_symmetry.space_group_name_H-M   'P 1'
#
loop_
_entity.id
_entity.type
_entity.pdbx_description
1 polymer ?
#
loop_
_entity_poly.entity_id
_entity_poly.type
_entity_poly.pdbx_seq_one_letter_code
_entity_poly.pdbx_strand_id
1 'polypeptide(L)'
;MCIKYEIIMINEDFDVLKKWMFGSLSSLLDNIPPNPNLKVLKMSIGEPQLGPPKFIRNQFDDFFDEWGKYPPSDPIPVLSDAIRTYLNKRFPGSEKIINFDKNIVPVPGTREPLHLVGLLAKNLKVGKTTALVTNPFYHAWLAGSISSGSKVHWLDSLTEHNYLPDI
;
A
#
# COMPACT_ATOMS: atom_id res chain seq x y z
N MET A 1 36.76 6.56 32.20
CA MET A 1 36.59 6.60 30.73
C MET A 1 35.22 5.99 30.43
N CYS A 2 34.19 6.83 30.25
CA CYS A 2 32.80 6.36 30.06
C CYS A 2 32.63 6.05 28.59
N ILE A 3 32.49 4.79 28.22
CA ILE A 3 32.20 4.38 26.86
C ILE A 3 30.74 4.72 26.64
N LYS A 4 30.45 5.79 25.88
CA LYS A 4 29.12 6.06 25.35
C LYS A 4 28.80 4.99 24.30
N TYR A 5 27.99 4.03 24.65
CA TYR A 5 27.35 3.17 23.67
C TYR A 5 26.26 4.02 22.99
N GLU A 6 26.50 4.49 21.79
CA GLU A 6 25.42 4.92 20.91
C GLU A 6 24.69 3.63 20.48
N ILE A 7 23.55 3.38 21.09
CA ILE A 7 22.67 2.30 20.64
C ILE A 7 22.02 2.80 19.36
N ILE A 8 22.56 2.42 18.22
CA ILE A 8 21.89 2.60 16.92
C ILE A 8 20.75 1.58 16.90
N MET A 9 19.54 2.02 17.26
CA MET A 9 18.33 1.18 17.28
C MET A 9 17.57 1.20 15.95
N ILE A 10 18.02 1.99 14.99
CA ILE A 10 17.32 2.18 13.70
C ILE A 10 18.19 1.63 12.59
N ASN A 11 17.60 0.79 11.75
CA ASN A 11 18.26 0.27 10.55
C ASN A 11 18.51 1.43 9.57
N GLU A 12 19.79 1.66 9.21
CA GLU A 12 20.21 2.72 8.30
C GLU A 12 19.63 2.58 6.88
N ASP A 13 19.25 1.37 6.47
CA ASP A 13 18.58 1.12 5.19
C ASP A 13 17.27 1.92 5.06
N PHE A 14 16.67 2.34 6.19
CA PHE A 14 15.48 3.18 6.20
C PHE A 14 15.77 4.67 5.93
N ASP A 15 17.00 5.08 5.85
CA ASP A 15 17.35 6.50 5.58
C ASP A 15 16.83 6.96 4.20
N VAL A 16 16.72 6.05 3.25
CA VAL A 16 16.08 6.32 1.95
C VAL A 16 14.63 6.76 2.08
N LEU A 17 13.93 6.31 3.12
CA LEU A 17 12.54 6.66 3.41
C LEU A 17 12.39 7.99 4.16
N LYS A 18 13.47 8.53 4.74
CA LYS A 18 13.44 9.84 5.43
C LYS A 18 13.12 10.99 4.48
N LYS A 19 13.56 10.88 3.23
CA LYS A 19 13.21 11.84 2.17
C LYS A 19 11.84 11.50 1.60
N TRP A 20 10.84 11.64 2.46
CA TRP A 20 9.45 11.37 2.07
C TRP A 20 9.03 12.27 0.91
N MET A 21 8.55 11.65 -0.15
CA MET A 21 8.24 12.30 -1.43
C MET A 21 7.29 13.50 -1.29
N PHE A 22 6.24 13.37 -0.48
CA PHE A 22 5.27 14.45 -0.26
C PHE A 22 5.83 15.60 0.57
N GLY A 23 6.70 15.32 1.55
CA GLY A 23 7.42 16.36 2.30
C GLY A 23 8.36 17.15 1.41
N SER A 24 9.10 16.47 0.53
CA SER A 24 9.99 17.13 -0.45
C SER A 24 9.19 18.00 -1.43
N LEU A 25 8.04 17.54 -1.92
CA LEU A 25 7.17 18.32 -2.80
C LEU A 25 6.62 19.56 -2.09
N SER A 26 6.17 19.43 -0.85
CA SER A 26 5.71 20.58 -0.06
C SER A 26 6.81 21.62 0.07
N SER A 27 8.03 21.21 0.43
CA SER A 27 9.17 22.13 0.57
C SER A 27 9.53 22.86 -0.73
N LEU A 28 9.35 22.21 -1.88
CA LEU A 28 9.55 22.86 -3.19
C LEU A 28 8.49 23.93 -3.47
N LEU A 29 7.31 23.81 -2.89
CA LEU A 29 6.18 24.71 -3.10
C LEU A 29 6.09 25.83 -2.06
N ASP A 30 6.82 25.76 -0.93
CA ASP A 30 6.74 26.71 0.19
C ASP A 30 6.93 28.17 -0.23
N ASN A 31 7.75 28.42 -1.26
CA ASN A 31 8.04 29.75 -1.76
C ASN A 31 7.27 30.12 -3.05
N ILE A 32 6.28 29.31 -3.44
CA ILE A 32 5.48 29.54 -4.64
C ILE A 32 4.02 29.82 -4.19
N PRO A 33 3.65 31.10 -3.95
CA PRO A 33 2.30 31.40 -3.55
C PRO A 33 1.30 31.07 -4.67
N PRO A 34 0.13 30.51 -4.36
CA PRO A 34 -0.89 30.26 -5.37
C PRO A 34 -1.42 31.60 -5.91
N ASN A 35 -1.88 31.61 -7.16
CA ASN A 35 -2.53 32.76 -7.73
C ASN A 35 -3.82 33.08 -6.93
N PRO A 36 -3.95 34.31 -6.34
CA PRO A 36 -5.09 34.64 -5.49
C PRO A 36 -6.44 34.68 -6.24
N ASN A 37 -6.39 34.79 -7.58
CA ASN A 37 -7.60 34.83 -8.43
C ASN A 37 -8.05 33.45 -8.93
N LEU A 38 -7.33 32.39 -8.58
CA LEU A 38 -7.63 31.04 -9.03
C LEU A 38 -7.85 30.09 -7.84
N LYS A 39 -8.82 29.20 -7.98
CA LYS A 39 -9.01 28.13 -7.00
C LYS A 39 -7.88 27.10 -7.12
N VAL A 40 -7.23 26.80 -6.00
CA VAL A 40 -6.20 25.77 -5.95
C VAL A 40 -6.84 24.40 -6.20
N LEU A 41 -6.34 23.67 -7.21
CA LEU A 41 -6.69 22.29 -7.49
C LEU A 41 -5.54 21.38 -7.02
N LYS A 42 -5.80 20.61 -5.97
CA LYS A 42 -4.83 19.65 -5.44
C LYS A 42 -4.83 18.38 -6.31
N MET A 43 -3.77 18.19 -7.09
CA MET A 43 -3.59 17.02 -7.97
C MET A 43 -2.42 16.11 -7.52
N SER A 44 -1.85 16.38 -6.35
CA SER A 44 -0.71 15.62 -5.81
C SER A 44 -1.11 14.30 -5.13
N ILE A 45 -2.38 14.11 -4.82
CA ILE A 45 -2.90 12.91 -4.15
C ILE A 45 -4.09 12.39 -4.94
N GLY A 46 -4.04 11.12 -5.31
CA GLY A 46 -5.15 10.41 -5.94
C GLY A 46 -6.15 9.91 -4.90
N GLU A 47 -7.05 10.79 -4.47
CA GLU A 47 -8.11 10.46 -3.52
C GLU A 47 -9.50 10.73 -4.13
N PRO A 48 -10.54 9.97 -3.71
CA PRO A 48 -11.90 10.23 -4.15
C PRO A 48 -12.34 11.66 -3.76
N GLN A 49 -12.90 12.42 -4.71
CA GLN A 49 -13.40 13.78 -4.48
C GLN A 49 -14.88 13.81 -4.06
N LEU A 50 -15.59 12.69 -4.26
CA LEU A 50 -16.98 12.54 -3.85
C LEU A 50 -17.04 11.83 -2.50
N GLY A 51 -17.99 12.23 -1.66
CA GLY A 51 -18.27 11.57 -0.40
C GLY A 51 -18.76 10.13 -0.62
N PRO A 52 -18.68 9.27 0.40
CA PRO A 52 -19.19 7.91 0.30
C PRO A 52 -20.71 7.89 0.06
N PRO A 53 -21.25 6.87 -0.63
CA PRO A 53 -22.69 6.70 -0.80
C PRO A 53 -23.42 6.66 0.54
N LYS A 54 -24.62 7.26 0.59
CA LYS A 54 -25.39 7.38 1.85
C LYS A 54 -25.73 6.04 2.50
N PHE A 55 -25.92 4.99 1.72
CA PHE A 55 -26.23 3.66 2.25
C PHE A 55 -25.12 3.09 3.14
N ILE A 56 -23.86 3.50 2.93
CA ILE A 56 -22.74 3.06 3.77
C ILE A 56 -22.93 3.54 5.21
N ARG A 57 -23.42 4.78 5.40
CA ARG A 57 -23.69 5.31 6.74
C ARG A 57 -24.71 4.45 7.49
N ASN A 58 -25.79 4.05 6.81
CA ASN A 58 -26.80 3.21 7.43
C ASN A 58 -26.22 1.87 7.91
N GLN A 59 -25.31 1.28 7.12
CA GLN A 59 -24.64 0.04 7.53
C GLN A 59 -23.75 0.22 8.77
N PHE A 60 -23.14 1.37 8.96
CA PHE A 60 -22.40 1.67 10.20
C PHE A 60 -23.35 1.69 11.41
N ASP A 61 -24.49 2.33 11.25
CA ASP A 61 -25.48 2.43 12.34
C ASP A 61 -26.09 1.05 12.65
N ASP A 62 -26.41 0.23 11.66
CA ASP A 62 -26.98 -1.11 11.79
C ASP A 62 -26.07 -2.11 12.53
N PHE A 63 -24.76 -1.95 12.41
CA PHE A 63 -23.75 -2.85 12.99
C PHE A 63 -22.94 -2.20 14.13
N PHE A 64 -23.43 -1.09 14.69
CA PHE A 64 -22.68 -0.32 15.68
C PHE A 64 -22.26 -1.15 16.91
N ASP A 65 -23.11 -2.05 17.42
CA ASP A 65 -22.83 -2.88 18.57
C ASP A 65 -21.73 -3.94 18.33
N GLU A 66 -21.42 -4.22 17.07
CA GLU A 66 -20.34 -5.15 16.70
C GLU A 66 -18.94 -4.51 16.80
N TRP A 67 -18.85 -3.18 16.81
CA TRP A 67 -17.59 -2.45 16.80
C TRP A 67 -16.76 -2.61 18.06
N GLY A 68 -17.39 -3.03 19.16
CA GLY A 68 -16.71 -3.34 20.43
C GLY A 68 -16.03 -4.70 20.46
N LYS A 69 -16.13 -5.51 19.41
CA LYS A 69 -15.63 -6.87 19.36
C LYS A 69 -14.40 -6.98 18.46
N TYR A 70 -13.49 -7.87 18.81
CA TYR A 70 -12.39 -8.22 17.90
C TYR A 70 -12.95 -8.93 16.65
N PRO A 71 -12.41 -8.62 15.46
CA PRO A 71 -12.77 -9.39 14.27
C PRO A 71 -12.31 -10.85 14.45
N PRO A 72 -13.05 -11.84 13.89
CA PRO A 72 -12.61 -13.23 13.90
C PRO A 72 -11.29 -13.39 13.13
N SER A 73 -10.44 -14.32 13.57
CA SER A 73 -9.18 -14.66 12.89
C SER A 73 -9.39 -15.37 11.56
N ASP A 74 -10.51 -16.07 11.44
CA ASP A 74 -10.89 -16.78 10.22
C ASP A 74 -11.57 -15.85 9.21
N PRO A 75 -11.52 -16.19 7.91
CA PRO A 75 -12.24 -15.45 6.89
C PRO A 75 -13.72 -15.30 7.25
N ILE A 76 -14.24 -14.08 7.16
CA ILE A 76 -15.65 -13.80 7.43
C ILE A 76 -16.46 -14.27 6.22
N PRO A 77 -17.33 -15.31 6.36
CA PRO A 77 -18.03 -15.89 5.21
C PRO A 77 -18.83 -14.87 4.40
N VAL A 78 -19.54 -13.96 5.06
CA VAL A 78 -20.33 -12.90 4.41
C VAL A 78 -19.45 -12.01 3.52
N LEU A 79 -18.27 -11.62 4.00
CA LEU A 79 -17.33 -10.81 3.21
C LEU A 79 -16.75 -11.61 2.04
N SER A 80 -16.38 -12.86 2.26
CA SER A 80 -15.85 -13.74 1.21
C SER A 80 -16.87 -13.97 0.09
N ASP A 81 -18.14 -14.15 0.42
CA ASP A 81 -19.24 -14.32 -0.55
C ASP A 81 -19.54 -13.03 -1.30
N ALA A 82 -19.47 -11.87 -0.63
CA ALA A 82 -19.61 -10.57 -1.28
C ALA A 82 -18.46 -10.32 -2.27
N ILE A 83 -17.23 -10.64 -1.91
CA ILE A 83 -16.05 -10.53 -2.79
C ILE A 83 -16.18 -11.50 -3.97
N ARG A 84 -16.58 -12.75 -3.73
CA ARG A 84 -16.87 -13.75 -4.78
C ARG A 84 -17.87 -13.22 -5.79
N THR A 85 -19.00 -12.71 -5.30
CA THR A 85 -20.06 -12.16 -6.12
C THR A 85 -19.58 -10.98 -6.95
N TYR A 86 -18.85 -10.05 -6.34
CA TYR A 86 -18.26 -8.91 -7.01
C TYR A 86 -17.28 -9.32 -8.12
N LEU A 87 -16.33 -10.22 -7.80
CA LEU A 87 -15.30 -10.64 -8.74
C LEU A 87 -15.89 -11.44 -9.90
N ASN A 88 -16.84 -12.34 -9.66
CA ASN A 88 -17.50 -13.08 -10.73
C ASN A 88 -18.29 -12.17 -11.68
N LYS A 89 -18.92 -11.12 -11.13
CA LYS A 89 -19.62 -10.11 -11.94
C LYS A 89 -18.65 -9.23 -12.73
N ARG A 90 -17.52 -8.82 -12.12
CA ARG A 90 -16.56 -7.90 -12.74
C ARG A 90 -15.62 -8.62 -13.70
N PHE A 91 -15.28 -9.86 -13.39
CA PHE A 91 -14.34 -10.71 -14.14
C PHE A 91 -14.95 -12.12 -14.29
N PRO A 92 -15.84 -12.33 -15.26
CA PRO A 92 -16.44 -13.65 -15.50
C PRO A 92 -15.38 -14.73 -15.71
N GLY A 93 -15.52 -15.83 -14.99
CA GLY A 93 -14.55 -16.94 -15.00
C GLY A 93 -13.47 -16.84 -13.94
N SER A 94 -13.48 -15.83 -13.05
CA SER A 94 -12.52 -15.68 -11.97
C SER A 94 -12.51 -16.89 -11.02
N GLU A 95 -13.62 -17.59 -10.86
CA GLU A 95 -13.75 -18.82 -10.07
C GLU A 95 -12.87 -19.98 -10.56
N LYS A 96 -12.42 -19.92 -11.81
CA LYS A 96 -11.50 -20.92 -12.37
C LYS A 96 -10.05 -20.70 -11.95
N ILE A 97 -9.73 -19.50 -11.51
CA ILE A 97 -8.37 -19.06 -11.17
C ILE A 97 -8.24 -18.86 -9.65
N ILE A 98 -9.28 -18.33 -9.01
CA ILE A 98 -9.27 -17.94 -7.60
C ILE A 98 -10.05 -18.98 -6.78
N ASN A 99 -9.38 -19.62 -5.84
CA ASN A 99 -10.08 -20.35 -4.79
C ASN A 99 -10.50 -19.36 -3.71
N PHE A 100 -11.76 -18.95 -3.72
CA PHE A 100 -12.31 -17.93 -2.83
C PHE A 100 -12.23 -18.28 -1.34
N ASP A 101 -12.16 -19.55 -1.00
CA ASP A 101 -12.06 -20.00 0.39
C ASP A 101 -10.60 -19.94 0.92
N LYS A 102 -9.60 -19.86 0.02
CA LYS A 102 -8.17 -19.90 0.38
C LYS A 102 -7.38 -18.68 -0.05
N ASN A 103 -7.81 -17.98 -1.10
CA ASN A 103 -7.03 -16.92 -1.71
C ASN A 103 -7.52 -15.51 -1.34
N ILE A 104 -8.48 -15.41 -0.41
CA ILE A 104 -8.99 -14.13 0.07
C ILE A 104 -8.53 -13.92 1.51
N VAL A 105 -7.86 -12.81 1.74
CA VAL A 105 -7.47 -12.35 3.08
C VAL A 105 -8.06 -10.95 3.28
N PRO A 106 -9.04 -10.79 4.17
CA PRO A 106 -9.57 -9.47 4.52
C PRO A 106 -8.50 -8.61 5.20
N VAL A 107 -8.41 -7.37 4.78
CA VAL A 107 -7.41 -6.43 5.30
C VAL A 107 -8.03 -5.03 5.44
N PRO A 108 -7.55 -4.19 6.38
CA PRO A 108 -8.08 -2.83 6.58
C PRO A 108 -7.57 -1.83 5.52
N GLY A 109 -7.45 -2.26 4.28
CA GLY A 109 -6.90 -1.51 3.16
C GLY A 109 -5.63 -2.15 2.62
N THR A 110 -5.27 -1.87 1.37
CA THR A 110 -4.20 -2.58 0.63
C THR A 110 -2.79 -2.08 0.95
N ARG A 111 -2.63 -0.95 1.62
CA ARG A 111 -1.33 -0.35 1.91
C ARG A 111 -0.46 -1.23 2.81
N GLU A 112 -1.02 -1.68 3.92
CA GLU A 112 -0.31 -2.54 4.88
C GLU A 112 0.02 -3.91 4.31
N PRO A 113 -0.92 -4.62 3.67
CA PRO A 113 -0.61 -5.89 3.02
C PRO A 113 0.48 -5.81 1.97
N LEU A 114 0.55 -4.73 1.18
CA LEU A 114 1.65 -4.53 0.24
C LEU A 114 3.01 -4.43 0.93
N HIS A 115 3.07 -3.81 2.12
CA HIS A 115 4.27 -3.82 2.95
C HIS A 115 4.57 -5.24 3.45
N LEU A 116 3.57 -5.95 3.97
CA LEU A 116 3.74 -7.30 4.52
C LEU A 116 4.12 -8.34 3.46
N VAL A 117 3.65 -8.20 2.22
CA VAL A 117 4.03 -9.09 1.11
C VAL A 117 5.55 -9.08 0.90
N GLY A 118 6.21 -7.92 1.04
CA GLY A 118 7.67 -7.85 0.98
C GLY A 118 8.36 -8.73 2.02
N LEU A 119 7.82 -8.77 3.24
CA LEU A 119 8.32 -9.63 4.31
C LEU A 119 8.03 -11.10 4.05
N LEU A 120 6.81 -11.43 3.62
CA LEU A 120 6.38 -12.81 3.36
C LEU A 120 7.10 -13.44 2.17
N ALA A 121 7.39 -12.64 1.14
CA ALA A 121 8.08 -13.11 -0.06
C ALA A 121 9.56 -13.42 0.18
N LYS A 122 10.15 -12.95 1.27
CA LYS A 122 11.54 -13.21 1.60
C LYS A 122 11.76 -14.68 1.90
N ASN A 123 12.61 -15.32 1.09
CA ASN A 123 13.06 -16.68 1.38
C ASN A 123 14.34 -16.64 2.23
N LEU A 124 14.21 -16.93 3.51
CA LEU A 124 15.33 -16.94 4.45
C LEU A 124 16.43 -17.97 4.10
N LYS A 125 16.09 -19.01 3.35
CA LYS A 125 17.05 -20.06 2.95
C LYS A 125 17.94 -19.64 1.78
N VAL A 126 17.50 -18.69 0.96
CA VAL A 126 18.23 -18.25 -0.26
C VAL A 126 19.21 -17.10 0.04
N GLY A 127 19.18 -16.54 1.24
CA GLY A 127 20.05 -15.42 1.62
C GLY A 127 19.53 -14.07 1.12
N LYS A 128 20.36 -13.29 0.42
CA LYS A 128 19.97 -11.97 -0.07
C LYS A 128 18.96 -12.08 -1.22
N THR A 129 17.79 -11.47 -1.04
CA THR A 129 16.76 -11.36 -2.06
C THR A 129 16.85 -10.01 -2.75
N THR A 130 16.41 -9.94 -4.01
CA THR A 130 16.29 -8.69 -4.76
C THR A 130 14.80 -8.39 -4.96
N ALA A 131 14.37 -7.18 -4.59
CA ALA A 131 13.04 -6.69 -4.87
C ALA A 131 13.08 -5.78 -6.10
N LEU A 132 12.25 -6.07 -7.09
CA LEU A 132 12.06 -5.22 -8.26
C LEU A 132 11.04 -4.14 -7.91
N VAL A 133 11.40 -2.88 -8.09
CA VAL A 133 10.56 -1.72 -7.78
C VAL A 133 10.47 -0.84 -9.02
N THR A 134 9.26 -0.63 -9.52
CA THR A 134 9.05 0.24 -10.67
C THR A 134 9.32 1.70 -10.33
N ASN A 135 9.73 2.48 -11.30
CA ASN A 135 9.86 3.93 -11.17
C ASN A 135 9.00 4.60 -12.27
N PRO A 136 7.88 5.26 -11.94
CA PRO A 136 7.36 5.59 -10.60
C PRO A 136 6.93 4.39 -9.76
N PHE A 137 6.89 4.56 -8.43
CA PHE A 137 6.65 3.47 -7.48
C PHE A 137 5.58 3.82 -6.44
N TYR A 138 5.07 2.77 -5.78
CA TYR A 138 4.23 2.92 -4.60
C TYR A 138 5.03 2.62 -3.33
N HIS A 139 5.08 3.59 -2.44
CA HIS A 139 5.96 3.60 -1.27
C HIS A 139 5.78 2.41 -0.31
N ALA A 140 4.58 1.85 -0.20
CA ALA A 140 4.33 0.72 0.69
C ALA A 140 5.12 -0.53 0.24
N TRP A 141 5.22 -0.77 -1.07
CA TRP A 141 6.02 -1.85 -1.63
C TRP A 141 7.51 -1.64 -1.40
N LEU A 142 8.02 -0.43 -1.63
CA LEU A 142 9.41 -0.08 -1.36
C LEU A 142 9.75 -0.28 0.11
N ALA A 143 8.91 0.23 1.02
CA ALA A 143 9.13 0.09 2.45
C ALA A 143 9.14 -1.39 2.89
N GLY A 144 8.22 -2.21 2.38
CA GLY A 144 8.19 -3.65 2.65
C GLY A 144 9.44 -4.38 2.13
N SER A 145 9.92 -3.99 0.94
CA SER A 145 11.13 -4.54 0.35
C SER A 145 12.37 -4.23 1.20
N ILE A 146 12.51 -3.00 1.66
CA ILE A 146 13.62 -2.59 2.54
C ILE A 146 13.52 -3.29 3.89
N SER A 147 12.31 -3.32 4.49
CA SER A 147 12.08 -3.98 5.79
C SER A 147 12.41 -5.47 5.76
N SER A 148 12.26 -6.12 4.61
CA SER A 148 12.65 -7.53 4.43
C SER A 148 14.17 -7.72 4.33
N GLY A 149 14.95 -6.64 4.24
CA GLY A 149 16.40 -6.69 3.96
C GLY A 149 16.71 -7.11 2.52
N SER A 150 15.77 -6.96 1.59
CA SER A 150 16.00 -7.19 0.16
C SER A 150 16.77 -6.03 -0.46
N LYS A 151 17.65 -6.35 -1.43
CA LYS A 151 18.26 -5.32 -2.27
C LYS A 151 17.22 -4.79 -3.24
N VAL A 152 17.04 -3.49 -3.28
CA VAL A 152 16.13 -2.85 -4.25
C VAL A 152 16.82 -2.72 -5.61
N HIS A 153 16.13 -3.15 -6.67
CA HIS A 153 16.49 -2.92 -8.05
C HIS A 153 15.37 -2.13 -8.73
N TRP A 154 15.72 -0.99 -9.28
CA TRP A 154 14.78 -0.10 -9.92
C TRP A 154 14.53 -0.53 -11.37
N LEU A 155 13.27 -0.49 -11.78
CA LEU A 155 12.81 -0.73 -13.14
C LEU A 155 12.12 0.55 -13.62
N ASP A 156 12.73 1.25 -14.56
CA ASP A 156 12.13 2.45 -15.13
C ASP A 156 10.98 2.10 -16.07
N SER A 157 9.84 2.74 -15.85
CA SER A 157 8.65 2.62 -16.68
C SER A 157 8.63 3.77 -17.69
N LEU A 158 9.29 3.56 -18.82
CA LEU A 158 9.51 4.60 -19.85
C LEU A 158 8.37 4.68 -20.85
N THR A 159 8.24 5.85 -21.49
CA THR A 159 7.20 6.09 -22.52
C THR A 159 7.34 5.15 -23.71
N GLU A 160 8.56 4.84 -24.12
CA GLU A 160 8.88 3.91 -25.21
C GLU A 160 8.38 2.48 -25.01
N HIS A 161 8.19 2.10 -23.72
CA HIS A 161 7.62 0.82 -23.31
C HIS A 161 6.16 0.93 -22.83
N ASN A 162 5.44 2.01 -23.22
CA ASN A 162 4.08 2.28 -22.76
C ASN A 162 3.95 2.28 -21.23
N TYR A 163 4.97 2.75 -20.54
CA TYR A 163 5.06 2.76 -19.07
C TYR A 163 5.02 1.36 -18.42
N LEU A 164 5.28 0.31 -19.17
CA LEU A 164 5.51 -1.01 -18.62
C LEU A 164 6.99 -1.17 -18.26
N PRO A 165 7.31 -1.84 -17.15
CA PRO A 165 8.70 -2.12 -16.82
C PRO A 165 9.30 -3.11 -17.82
N ASP A 166 10.53 -2.88 -18.22
CA ASP A 166 11.33 -3.83 -18.99
C ASP A 166 11.99 -4.84 -18.02
N ILE A 167 11.62 -6.12 -18.11
CA ILE A 167 12.03 -7.18 -17.17
C ILE A 167 12.92 -8.21 -17.87
#